data_f683053dd0c43752f8ebbea310314605
#
_entry.id   f683053dd0c43752f8ebbea310314605
#
_cell.length_a   1.000
_cell.length_b   1.000
_cell.length_c   1.000
_cell.angle_alpha   90.00
_cell.angle_beta   90.00
_cell.angle_gamma   90.00
#
_symmetry.space_group_name_H-M   'P 1'
#
loop_
_entity.id
_entity.type
_entity.pdbx_description
1 polymer ?
#
loop_
_entity_poly.entity_id
_entity_poly.type
_entity_poly.pdbx_seq_one_letter_code
_entity_poly.pdbx_strand_id
1 'polypeptide(L)'
;MEINKVFFKTRFLKYLISSGMLFANTINAHRISAATQENIDIPKVISYRSASCGCCKKWINHLRDNGLEVVDNIVEDVSAIKIQYPIPNNLRSCHSAQIANYTIEGHVPIESINKLFIEKPNINGIAVPGMPLGSPGMEIHSHESHSHDYESYKVVSFSKTGKTKIFDKISP
;
A
#
# COMPACT_ATOMS: atom_id res chain seq x y z
N MET A 1 30.76 -70.61 20.93
CA MET A 1 30.04 -71.14 22.08
C MET A 1 28.62 -70.62 21.95
N GLU A 2 27.89 -71.39 21.22
CA GLU A 2 26.61 -72.07 21.52
C GLU A 2 25.47 -71.10 21.87
N ILE A 3 24.56 -70.96 20.91
CA ILE A 3 23.27 -71.67 20.63
C ILE A 3 22.25 -71.35 21.72
N ASN A 4 21.13 -70.72 21.34
CA ASN A 4 19.84 -71.42 21.36
C ASN A 4 18.73 -70.62 20.60
N LYS A 5 18.24 -71.30 19.56
CA LYS A 5 16.96 -71.05 18.89
C LYS A 5 15.84 -71.54 19.80
N VAL A 6 14.79 -70.76 19.92
CA VAL A 6 13.49 -71.33 20.29
C VAL A 6 12.41 -70.82 19.30
N PHE A 7 11.98 -71.76 18.52
CA PHE A 7 10.76 -71.71 17.71
C PHE A 7 9.52 -71.76 18.62
N PHE A 8 8.55 -70.92 18.39
CA PHE A 8 7.19 -71.24 18.78
C PHE A 8 6.19 -70.92 17.66
N LYS A 9 5.44 -71.98 17.39
CA LYS A 9 4.44 -72.21 16.35
C LYS A 9 3.19 -71.36 16.51
N THR A 10 2.75 -70.86 15.38
CA THR A 10 1.35 -70.68 14.87
C THR A 10 0.19 -71.02 15.82
N ARG A 11 -0.73 -70.05 15.88
CA ARG A 11 -2.15 -70.31 15.93
C ARG A 11 -2.94 -69.27 15.15
N PHE A 12 -3.52 -69.72 14.05
CA PHE A 12 -4.59 -69.05 13.31
C PHE A 12 -5.83 -68.89 14.20
N LEU A 13 -6.38 -67.71 14.28
CA LEU A 13 -7.76 -67.52 14.67
C LEU A 13 -8.40 -66.50 13.71
N LYS A 14 -9.23 -67.02 12.84
CA LYS A 14 -10.17 -66.27 12.01
C LYS A 14 -11.22 -65.63 12.92
N TYR A 15 -11.41 -64.36 12.85
CA TYR A 15 -12.64 -63.70 13.26
C TYR A 15 -13.21 -62.85 12.14
N LEU A 16 -14.47 -63.04 11.99
CA LEU A 16 -15.40 -62.60 10.98
C LEU A 16 -15.55 -61.10 10.88
N ILE A 17 -15.77 -60.73 9.68
CA ILE A 17 -16.27 -59.49 9.11
C ILE A 17 -17.44 -58.93 9.92
N SER A 18 -17.31 -57.70 10.38
CA SER A 18 -18.43 -56.81 10.66
C SER A 18 -18.24 -55.54 9.90
N SER A 19 -19.14 -55.38 8.92
CA SER A 19 -19.28 -54.22 8.07
C SER A 19 -19.63 -52.98 8.93
N GLY A 20 -18.67 -52.09 9.12
CA GLY A 20 -18.87 -50.78 9.72
C GLY A 20 -18.44 -49.74 8.71
N MET A 21 -19.41 -49.20 7.99
CA MET A 21 -19.26 -48.02 7.13
C MET A 21 -18.82 -46.81 7.98
N LEU A 22 -17.54 -46.57 8.07
CA LEU A 22 -16.99 -45.29 8.57
C LEU A 22 -17.13 -44.26 7.45
N PHE A 23 -18.17 -43.44 7.54
CA PHE A 23 -18.24 -42.19 6.82
C PHE A 23 -17.07 -41.32 7.29
N ALA A 24 -16.00 -41.30 6.52
CA ALA A 24 -14.96 -40.31 6.67
C ALA A 24 -15.57 -38.97 6.25
N ASN A 25 -16.05 -38.20 7.21
CA ASN A 25 -16.31 -36.77 7.04
C ASN A 25 -14.99 -36.11 6.73
N THR A 26 -14.68 -35.93 5.45
CA THR A 26 -13.63 -35.02 5.00
C THR A 26 -14.13 -33.62 5.28
N ILE A 27 -13.83 -33.11 6.47
CA ILE A 27 -13.92 -31.70 6.76
C ILE A 27 -12.85 -31.04 5.86
N ASN A 28 -13.30 -30.57 4.70
CA ASN A 28 -12.52 -29.73 3.82
C ASN A 28 -12.35 -28.41 4.56
N ALA A 29 -11.37 -28.36 5.44
CA ALA A 29 -10.93 -27.12 6.08
C ALA A 29 -10.40 -26.23 4.95
N HIS A 30 -11.28 -25.39 4.42
CA HIS A 30 -10.86 -24.21 3.69
C HIS A 30 -9.94 -23.46 4.66
N ARG A 31 -8.65 -23.66 4.52
CA ARG A 31 -7.65 -22.74 5.06
C ARG A 31 -7.89 -21.43 4.32
N ILE A 32 -8.71 -20.57 4.92
CA ILE A 32 -8.68 -19.15 4.64
C ILE A 32 -7.26 -18.75 5.04
N SER A 33 -6.39 -18.69 4.04
CA SER A 33 -5.10 -18.04 4.18
C SER A 33 -5.45 -16.60 4.53
N ALA A 34 -5.43 -16.27 5.82
CA ALA A 34 -5.34 -14.88 6.23
C ALA A 34 -4.04 -14.39 5.59
N ALA A 35 -4.18 -13.66 4.49
CA ALA A 35 -3.08 -12.89 3.93
C ALA A 35 -2.60 -12.04 5.11
N THR A 36 -1.42 -12.35 5.62
CA THR A 36 -0.72 -11.51 6.57
C THR A 36 -0.56 -10.17 5.85
N GLN A 37 -1.36 -9.21 6.26
CA GLN A 37 -1.22 -7.84 5.84
C GLN A 37 0.14 -7.43 6.40
N GLU A 38 1.17 -7.46 5.54
CA GLU A 38 2.49 -6.97 5.89
C GLU A 38 2.31 -5.53 6.37
N ASN A 39 2.59 -5.32 7.65
CA ASN A 39 2.53 -3.99 8.23
C ASN A 39 3.71 -3.20 7.62
N ILE A 40 3.40 -2.40 6.60
CA ILE A 40 4.40 -1.58 5.90
C ILE A 40 4.77 -0.47 6.86
N ASP A 41 5.98 -0.52 7.39
CA ASP A 41 6.52 0.55 8.24
C ASP A 41 6.89 1.75 7.36
N ILE A 42 5.98 2.73 7.29
CA ILE A 42 6.19 3.98 6.57
C ILE A 42 6.67 5.03 7.58
N PRO A 43 7.85 5.61 7.36
CA PRO A 43 8.36 6.67 8.22
C PRO A 43 7.44 7.90 8.23
N LYS A 44 7.59 8.71 9.28
CA LYS A 44 6.89 9.99 9.43
C LYS A 44 6.93 10.84 8.15
N VAL A 45 5.79 11.36 7.78
CA VAL A 45 5.61 12.29 6.65
C VAL A 45 5.88 13.71 7.12
N ILE A 46 6.75 14.44 6.44
CA ILE A 46 7.01 15.87 6.68
C ILE A 46 6.39 16.65 5.52
N SER A 47 5.23 17.25 5.74
CA SER A 47 4.49 18.00 4.71
C SER A 47 4.78 19.50 4.78
N TYR A 48 4.78 20.16 3.63
CA TYR A 48 4.97 21.60 3.46
C TYR A 48 3.86 22.15 2.57
N ARG A 49 3.06 23.09 3.07
CA ARG A 49 1.96 23.72 2.36
C ARG A 49 1.76 25.18 2.79
N SER A 50 1.03 25.96 1.98
CA SER A 50 0.57 27.27 2.41
C SER A 50 -0.59 27.16 3.41
N ALA A 51 -0.77 28.19 4.24
CA ALA A 51 -1.86 28.25 5.22
C ALA A 51 -3.25 28.19 4.56
N SER A 52 -3.40 28.77 3.38
CA SER A 52 -4.66 28.88 2.63
C SER A 52 -5.02 27.61 1.84
N CYS A 53 -4.11 26.62 1.73
CA CYS A 53 -4.36 25.41 0.95
C CYS A 53 -5.29 24.43 1.68
N GLY A 54 -6.59 24.54 1.45
CA GLY A 54 -7.61 23.64 2.05
C GLY A 54 -7.52 22.21 1.56
N CYS A 55 -7.31 21.99 0.26
CA CYS A 55 -7.16 20.64 -0.31
C CYS A 55 -5.89 19.95 0.22
N CYS A 56 -4.80 20.69 0.43
CA CYS A 56 -3.58 20.16 1.04
C CYS A 56 -3.83 19.64 2.46
N LYS A 57 -4.64 20.38 3.26
CA LYS A 57 -5.04 19.93 4.61
C LYS A 57 -5.87 18.65 4.56
N LYS A 58 -6.79 18.53 3.57
CA LYS A 58 -7.57 17.31 3.37
C LYS A 58 -6.68 16.13 2.99
N TRP A 59 -5.67 16.33 2.13
CA TRP A 59 -4.69 15.30 1.79
C TRP A 59 -3.91 14.83 3.03
N ILE A 60 -3.48 15.74 3.91
CA ILE A 60 -2.83 15.39 5.17
C ILE A 60 -3.75 14.54 6.05
N ASN A 61 -5.04 14.89 6.14
CA ASN A 61 -6.02 14.11 6.89
C ASN A 61 -6.19 12.72 6.26
N HIS A 62 -6.27 12.61 4.94
CA HIS A 62 -6.30 11.33 4.24
C HIS A 62 -5.13 10.41 4.66
N LEU A 63 -3.91 10.94 4.76
CA LEU A 63 -2.76 10.16 5.23
C LEU A 63 -2.90 9.75 6.70
N ARG A 64 -3.36 10.66 7.56
CA ARG A 64 -3.56 10.38 9.00
C ARG A 64 -4.66 9.34 9.23
N ASP A 65 -5.75 9.42 8.48
CA ASP A 65 -6.88 8.48 8.54
C ASP A 65 -6.45 7.07 8.10
N ASN A 66 -5.38 6.99 7.27
CA ASN A 66 -4.73 5.75 6.88
C ASN A 66 -3.53 5.36 7.77
N GLY A 67 -3.42 5.95 8.97
CA GLY A 67 -2.48 5.54 10.00
C GLY A 67 -1.08 6.14 9.92
N LEU A 68 -0.81 7.10 9.01
CA LEU A 68 0.50 7.72 8.91
C LEU A 68 0.66 8.88 9.92
N GLU A 69 1.82 8.97 10.52
CA GLU A 69 2.20 10.14 11.29
C GLU A 69 2.60 11.28 10.35
N VAL A 70 1.90 12.42 10.42
CA VAL A 70 2.16 13.58 9.54
C VAL A 70 2.47 14.82 10.36
N VAL A 71 3.66 15.39 10.13
CA VAL A 71 4.05 16.75 10.56
C VAL A 71 3.63 17.74 9.47
N ASP A 72 2.73 18.65 9.81
CA ASP A 72 2.17 19.64 8.88
C ASP A 72 2.90 20.98 9.08
N ASN A 73 3.83 21.31 8.18
CA ASN A 73 4.53 22.56 8.19
C ASN A 73 3.82 23.56 7.28
N ILE A 74 3.36 24.66 7.85
CA ILE A 74 2.84 25.80 7.13
C ILE A 74 4.03 26.71 6.78
N VAL A 75 4.21 26.95 5.48
CA VAL A 75 5.29 27.79 4.96
C VAL A 75 4.72 28.93 4.11
N GLU A 76 5.43 30.04 4.06
CA GLU A 76 5.03 31.20 3.24
C GLU A 76 5.27 30.94 1.76
N ASP A 77 6.40 30.30 1.42
CA ASP A 77 6.76 29.97 0.04
C ASP A 77 7.03 28.48 -0.13
N VAL A 78 6.06 27.78 -0.68
CA VAL A 78 6.18 26.34 -1.04
C VAL A 78 7.18 26.15 -2.20
N SER A 79 7.43 27.20 -3.02
CA SER A 79 8.35 27.10 -4.15
C SER A 79 9.79 26.91 -3.70
N ALA A 80 10.18 27.50 -2.58
CA ALA A 80 11.50 27.31 -1.98
C ALA A 80 11.74 25.82 -1.61
N ILE A 81 10.70 25.15 -1.08
CA ILE A 81 10.74 23.71 -0.77
C ILE A 81 10.96 22.89 -2.05
N LYS A 82 10.28 23.25 -3.15
CA LYS A 82 10.39 22.54 -4.45
C LYS A 82 11.74 22.72 -5.13
N ILE A 83 12.49 23.76 -4.77
CA ILE A 83 13.88 23.98 -5.20
C ILE A 83 14.82 23.11 -4.36
N GLN A 84 14.61 23.10 -3.04
CA GLN A 84 15.39 22.28 -2.10
C GLN A 84 15.29 20.79 -2.41
N TYR A 85 14.10 20.33 -2.74
CA TYR A 85 13.82 18.96 -3.18
C TYR A 85 13.53 18.97 -4.68
N PRO A 86 14.52 18.82 -5.56
CA PRO A 86 14.43 19.18 -6.97
C PRO A 86 13.30 18.45 -7.71
N ILE A 87 12.12 19.06 -7.65
CA ILE A 87 10.90 18.59 -8.28
C ILE A 87 10.83 19.18 -9.68
N PRO A 88 10.71 18.35 -10.75
CA PRO A 88 10.54 18.83 -12.12
C PRO A 88 9.37 19.82 -12.24
N ASN A 89 9.57 20.94 -12.94
CA ASN A 89 8.58 22.02 -13.02
C ASN A 89 7.19 21.54 -13.50
N ASN A 90 7.16 20.61 -14.45
CA ASN A 90 5.93 20.04 -15.00
C ASN A 90 5.21 19.07 -14.07
N LEU A 91 5.81 18.71 -12.92
CA LEU A 91 5.20 17.85 -11.92
C LEU A 91 4.75 18.62 -10.68
N ARG A 92 5.11 19.92 -10.56
CA ARG A 92 4.79 20.71 -9.37
C ARG A 92 3.30 20.88 -9.17
N SER A 93 2.86 20.73 -7.92
CA SER A 93 1.49 20.86 -7.47
C SER A 93 1.41 21.84 -6.28
N CYS A 94 0.35 21.82 -5.48
CA CYS A 94 0.08 22.80 -4.42
C CYS A 94 0.88 22.56 -3.12
N HIS A 95 1.38 21.37 -2.86
CA HIS A 95 2.18 21.03 -1.68
C HIS A 95 3.23 20.00 -1.99
N SER A 96 4.20 19.87 -1.11
CA SER A 96 5.24 18.85 -1.17
C SER A 96 5.39 18.16 0.18
N ALA A 97 5.83 16.91 0.19
CA ALA A 97 6.16 16.21 1.42
C ALA A 97 7.44 15.37 1.25
N GLN A 98 8.07 15.05 2.38
CA GLN A 98 9.19 14.13 2.47
C GLN A 98 8.79 12.92 3.31
N ILE A 99 9.09 11.72 2.82
CA ILE A 99 8.95 10.47 3.57
C ILE A 99 10.26 9.71 3.40
N ALA A 100 11.08 9.62 4.44
CA ALA A 100 12.45 9.13 4.34
C ALA A 100 13.23 9.84 3.21
N ASN A 101 13.69 9.10 2.21
CA ASN A 101 14.47 9.64 1.09
C ASN A 101 13.60 9.99 -0.13
N TYR A 102 12.28 9.86 -0.04
CA TYR A 102 11.38 10.12 -1.16
C TYR A 102 10.66 11.45 -1.01
N THR A 103 10.57 12.17 -2.10
CA THR A 103 9.72 13.35 -2.23
C THR A 103 8.35 12.96 -2.77
N ILE A 104 7.31 13.41 -2.10
CA ILE A 104 5.91 13.23 -2.52
C ILE A 104 5.38 14.60 -2.95
N GLU A 105 4.89 14.72 -4.16
CA GLU A 105 4.41 15.97 -4.71
C GLU A 105 2.93 15.92 -5.07
N GLY A 106 2.13 16.79 -4.48
CA GLY A 106 0.69 16.87 -4.72
C GLY A 106 -0.11 15.73 -4.10
N HIS A 107 -1.29 15.47 -4.64
CA HIS A 107 -2.35 14.64 -4.06
C HIS A 107 -2.15 13.14 -4.32
N VAL A 108 -0.97 12.62 -3.95
CA VAL A 108 -0.62 11.19 -4.11
C VAL A 108 -1.44 10.34 -3.14
N PRO A 109 -2.16 9.30 -3.62
CA PRO A 109 -2.97 8.44 -2.77
C PRO A 109 -2.11 7.49 -1.93
N ILE A 110 -2.67 7.04 -0.80
CA ILE A 110 -1.98 6.16 0.14
C ILE A 110 -1.52 4.84 -0.51
N GLU A 111 -2.28 4.31 -1.45
CA GLU A 111 -1.97 3.06 -2.17
C GLU A 111 -0.65 3.20 -2.95
N SER A 112 -0.44 4.33 -3.60
CA SER A 112 0.81 4.61 -4.32
C SER A 112 1.98 4.87 -3.36
N ILE A 113 1.74 5.45 -2.19
CA ILE A 113 2.75 5.58 -1.13
C ILE A 113 3.11 4.20 -0.59
N ASN A 114 2.14 3.34 -0.29
CA ASN A 114 2.38 1.96 0.15
C ASN A 114 3.20 1.19 -0.89
N LYS A 115 2.82 1.28 -2.17
CA LYS A 115 3.56 0.68 -3.27
C LYS A 115 5.01 1.16 -3.32
N LEU A 116 5.24 2.47 -3.12
CA LEU A 116 6.59 3.06 -3.08
C LEU A 116 7.46 2.42 -1.99
N PHE A 117 6.90 2.18 -0.80
CA PHE A 117 7.62 1.58 0.33
C PHE A 117 7.74 0.05 0.25
N ILE A 118 6.90 -0.61 -0.52
CA ILE A 118 7.05 -2.03 -0.87
C ILE A 118 8.16 -2.22 -1.90
N GLU A 119 8.09 -1.48 -3.02
CA GLU A 119 8.99 -1.65 -4.16
C GLU A 119 10.38 -1.03 -3.94
N LYS A 120 10.47 0.02 -3.13
CA LYS A 120 11.71 0.76 -2.80
C LYS A 120 12.55 1.10 -4.03
N PRO A 121 11.96 1.67 -5.09
CA PRO A 121 12.66 1.94 -6.33
C PRO A 121 13.74 3.01 -6.15
N ASN A 122 14.78 2.96 -6.98
CA ASN A 122 15.83 3.99 -7.00
C ASN A 122 15.36 5.22 -7.79
N ILE A 123 14.50 6.02 -7.16
CA ILE A 123 13.93 7.27 -7.69
C ILE A 123 14.05 8.38 -6.63
N ASN A 124 13.81 9.62 -7.03
CA ASN A 124 13.80 10.76 -6.10
C ASN A 124 12.44 10.96 -5.42
N GLY A 125 11.36 10.60 -6.13
CA GLY A 125 10.01 10.71 -5.60
C GLY A 125 8.93 10.37 -6.60
N ILE A 126 7.68 10.57 -6.15
CA ILE A 126 6.46 10.39 -6.94
C ILE A 126 5.59 11.64 -6.85
N ALA A 127 4.82 11.91 -7.90
CA ALA A 127 4.00 13.10 -8.01
C ALA A 127 2.64 12.81 -8.65
N VAL A 128 1.62 13.53 -8.22
CA VAL A 128 0.36 13.71 -8.96
C VAL A 128 0.35 15.14 -9.51
N PRO A 129 0.66 15.33 -10.81
CA PRO A 129 0.67 16.65 -11.42
C PRO A 129 -0.73 17.26 -11.44
N GLY A 130 -0.81 18.56 -11.20
CA GLY A 130 -2.10 19.25 -11.13
C GLY A 130 -2.87 18.92 -9.85
N MET A 131 -4.18 18.93 -9.96
CA MET A 131 -5.14 18.63 -8.87
C MET A 131 -6.36 17.87 -9.46
N PRO A 132 -6.16 16.62 -9.94
CA PRO A 132 -7.22 15.90 -10.59
C PRO A 132 -8.39 15.63 -9.63
N LEU A 133 -9.62 15.80 -10.12
CA LEU A 133 -10.82 15.52 -9.34
C LEU A 133 -10.85 14.04 -8.93
N GLY A 134 -11.20 13.79 -7.67
CA GLY A 134 -11.18 12.45 -7.07
C GLY A 134 -9.84 12.03 -6.50
N SER A 135 -8.74 12.79 -6.68
CA SER A 135 -7.53 12.56 -5.91
C SER A 135 -7.73 12.95 -4.43
N PRO A 136 -7.01 12.33 -3.48
CA PRO A 136 -7.22 12.57 -2.06
C PRO A 136 -7.15 14.07 -1.68
N GLY A 137 -8.21 14.59 -1.09
CA GLY A 137 -8.37 16.02 -0.78
C GLY A 137 -9.00 16.85 -1.89
N MET A 138 -9.25 16.25 -3.06
CA MET A 138 -9.92 16.87 -4.22
C MET A 138 -11.27 16.21 -4.51
N GLU A 139 -11.84 15.50 -3.53
CA GLU A 139 -13.18 14.90 -3.63
C GLU A 139 -14.26 15.98 -3.68
N ILE A 140 -15.27 15.75 -4.53
CA ILE A 140 -16.46 16.58 -4.62
C ILE A 140 -17.50 16.04 -3.63
N HIS A 141 -17.82 16.83 -2.61
CA HIS A 141 -18.87 16.52 -1.63
C HIS A 141 -20.17 17.24 -2.01
N SER A 142 -20.74 16.97 -3.17
CA SER A 142 -22.10 17.42 -3.51
C SER A 142 -23.06 16.22 -3.46
N HIS A 143 -24.30 16.47 -3.04
CA HIS A 143 -25.36 15.45 -3.04
C HIS A 143 -25.70 14.92 -4.43
N GLU A 144 -25.20 15.56 -5.48
CA GLU A 144 -25.43 15.23 -6.89
C GLU A 144 -24.18 14.67 -7.59
N SER A 145 -23.01 14.57 -6.89
CA SER A 145 -21.80 14.02 -7.50
C SER A 145 -21.89 12.48 -7.56
N HIS A 146 -21.77 11.95 -8.76
CA HIS A 146 -21.63 10.53 -9.02
C HIS A 146 -20.15 10.18 -9.19
N SER A 147 -19.78 8.91 -8.97
CA SER A 147 -18.40 8.41 -9.19
C SER A 147 -17.88 8.68 -10.61
N HIS A 148 -18.76 8.95 -11.57
CA HIS A 148 -18.44 9.32 -12.94
C HIS A 148 -17.81 10.71 -13.10
N ASP A 149 -17.88 11.57 -12.05
CA ASP A 149 -17.28 12.91 -12.08
C ASP A 149 -15.78 12.88 -11.73
N TYR A 150 -15.26 11.74 -11.33
CA TYR A 150 -13.84 11.59 -10.99
C TYR A 150 -13.00 11.26 -12.21
N GLU A 151 -11.84 11.88 -12.28
CA GLU A 151 -10.90 11.70 -13.38
C GLU A 151 -9.91 10.56 -13.10
N SER A 152 -9.65 9.74 -14.12
CA SER A 152 -8.49 8.85 -14.07
C SER A 152 -7.22 9.68 -14.15
N TYR A 153 -6.26 9.44 -13.25
CA TYR A 153 -5.01 10.18 -13.23
C TYR A 153 -3.80 9.27 -13.04
N LYS A 154 -2.63 9.85 -13.25
CA LYS A 154 -1.35 9.14 -13.18
C LYS A 154 -0.56 9.63 -12.00
N VAL A 155 0.06 8.68 -11.28
CA VAL A 155 1.17 8.97 -10.39
C VAL A 155 2.45 8.81 -11.20
N VAL A 156 3.31 9.82 -11.19
CA VAL A 156 4.52 9.90 -12.00
C VAL A 156 5.74 9.84 -11.09
N SER A 157 6.65 8.92 -11.32
CA SER A 157 7.94 8.90 -10.64
C SER A 157 8.92 9.85 -11.32
N PHE A 158 9.86 10.41 -10.53
CA PHE A 158 10.94 11.26 -11.06
C PHE A 158 12.27 10.93 -10.38
N SER A 159 13.33 11.04 -11.16
CA SER A 159 14.71 10.83 -10.70
C SER A 159 15.41 12.17 -10.39
N LYS A 160 16.59 12.11 -9.78
CA LYS A 160 17.48 13.29 -9.56
C LYS A 160 17.86 14.00 -10.84
N THR A 161 17.87 13.30 -11.98
CA THR A 161 18.18 13.88 -13.29
C THR A 161 16.94 14.40 -14.02
N GLY A 162 15.76 14.43 -13.37
CA GLY A 162 14.50 14.89 -13.95
C GLY A 162 13.82 13.88 -14.90
N LYS A 163 14.36 12.68 -15.08
CA LYS A 163 13.69 11.61 -15.87
C LYS A 163 12.41 11.20 -15.17
N THR A 164 11.32 11.09 -15.91
CA THR A 164 10.00 10.72 -15.41
C THR A 164 9.48 9.44 -16.04
N LYS A 165 8.65 8.68 -15.28
CA LYS A 165 7.93 7.49 -15.74
C LYS A 165 6.57 7.42 -15.05
N ILE A 166 5.60 6.77 -15.66
CA ILE A 166 4.36 6.41 -14.97
C ILE A 166 4.73 5.40 -13.88
N PHE A 167 4.39 5.73 -12.63
CA PHE A 167 4.57 4.88 -11.47
C PHE A 167 3.30 4.08 -11.17
N ASP A 168 2.14 4.78 -11.27
CA ASP A 168 0.85 4.19 -11.03
C ASP A 168 -0.23 4.83 -11.90
N LYS A 169 -1.37 4.15 -12.06
CA LYS A 169 -2.56 4.67 -12.74
C LYS A 169 -3.74 4.47 -11.81
N ILE A 170 -4.38 5.55 -11.47
CA ILE A 170 -5.54 5.55 -10.58
C ILE A 170 -6.79 5.75 -11.45
N SER A 171 -7.73 4.84 -11.30
CA SER A 171 -9.07 4.93 -11.91
C SER A 171 -10.09 5.02 -10.78
N PRO A 172 -11.16 5.83 -10.94
CA PRO A 172 -12.24 5.93 -9.98
C PRO A 172 -12.97 4.62 -9.79
#